data_e1b06e021cca35feaf8bd6c939686f53
#
_entry.id   e1b06e021cca35feaf8bd6c939686f53
#
_cell.length_a   1.000
_cell.length_b   1.000
_cell.length_c   1.000
_cell.angle_alpha   90.00
_cell.angle_beta   90.00
_cell.angle_gamma   90.00
#
_symmetry.space_group_name_H-M   'P 1'
#
loop_
_entity.id
_entity.type
_entity.pdbx_description
1 polymer ?
#
loop_
_entity_poly.entity_id
_entity_poly.type
_entity_poly.pdbx_seq_one_letter_code
_entity_poly.pdbx_strand_id
1 'polypeptide(L)' 'MLHIEKAEYCSDYKIKVFFNDGLVGIADFEKIINNDSLFLVQQLKDINLFKEFDVKLHTIVWTNGLDFAPEFIKSCIEK' A
#
# COMPACT_ATOMS: atom_id res chain seq x y z
N MET A 1 -5.94 0.54 17.99
CA MET A 1 -4.86 0.75 17.02
C MET A 1 -5.35 0.40 15.62
N LEU A 2 -5.01 1.21 14.64
CA LEU A 2 -5.42 0.96 13.25
C LEU A 2 -4.61 -0.18 12.64
N HIS A 3 -5.30 -1.19 12.09
CA HIS A 3 -4.69 -2.33 11.43
C HIS A 3 -5.30 -2.53 10.04
N ILE A 4 -4.50 -3.00 9.10
CA ILE A 4 -5.00 -3.48 7.82
C ILE A 4 -5.25 -4.98 7.96
N GLU A 5 -6.48 -5.40 7.65
CA GLU A 5 -6.89 -6.80 7.76
C GLU A 5 -6.77 -7.53 6.43
N LYS A 6 -6.97 -6.83 5.32
CA LYS A 6 -6.96 -7.42 3.99
C LYS A 6 -6.57 -6.37 2.97
N ALA A 7 -5.92 -6.79 1.90
CA ALA A 7 -5.57 -5.92 0.79
C ALA A 7 -5.69 -6.69 -0.53
N GLU A 8 -6.25 -6.03 -1.55
CA GLU A 8 -6.46 -6.61 -2.88
C GLU A 8 -5.95 -5.65 -3.94
N TYR A 9 -5.14 -6.14 -4.86
CA TYR A 9 -4.70 -5.32 -5.98
C TYR A 9 -5.90 -4.95 -6.86
N CYS A 10 -5.96 -3.68 -7.29
CA CYS A 10 -7.02 -3.18 -8.17
C CYS A 10 -6.51 -3.00 -9.59
N SER A 11 -5.76 -1.94 -9.80
CA SER A 11 -5.22 -1.56 -11.10
C SER A 11 -4.09 -0.56 -10.90
N ASP A 12 -3.20 -0.43 -11.87
CA ASP A 12 -2.10 0.53 -11.81
C ASP A 12 -1.37 0.44 -10.46
N TYR A 13 -1.26 1.55 -9.72
CA TYR A 13 -0.64 1.58 -8.39
C TYR A 13 -1.70 1.75 -7.30
N LYS A 14 -2.83 1.05 -7.45
CA LYS A 14 -3.97 1.13 -6.54
C LYS A 14 -4.23 -0.21 -5.87
N ILE A 15 -4.45 -0.16 -4.56
CA ILE A 15 -4.74 -1.34 -3.75
C ILE A 15 -6.00 -1.05 -2.92
N LYS A 16 -6.97 -1.98 -2.97
CA LYS A 16 -8.15 -1.91 -2.11
C LYS A 16 -7.76 -2.42 -0.73
N VAL A 17 -7.99 -1.62 0.29
CA VAL A 17 -7.54 -1.90 1.65
C VAL A 17 -8.73 -1.95 2.59
N PHE A 18 -8.73 -2.97 3.45
CA PHE A 18 -9.77 -3.19 4.46
C PHE A 18 -9.13 -3.00 5.84
N PHE A 19 -9.63 -2.02 6.58
CA PHE A 19 -9.12 -1.70 7.92
C PHE A 19 -9.98 -2.33 9.01
N ASN A 20 -9.40 -2.51 10.19
CA ASN A 20 -10.09 -3.11 11.34
C ASN A 20 -11.21 -2.24 11.93
N ASP A 21 -11.25 -0.96 11.59
CA ASP A 21 -12.32 -0.04 12.00
C ASP A 21 -13.52 -0.03 11.05
N GLY A 22 -13.52 -0.91 10.06
CA GLY A 22 -14.59 -1.02 9.07
C GLY A 22 -14.39 -0.17 7.83
N LEU A 23 -13.37 0.69 7.80
CA LEU A 23 -13.08 1.49 6.61
C LEU A 23 -12.57 0.59 5.49
N VAL A 24 -13.14 0.77 4.29
CA VAL A 24 -12.68 0.11 3.06
C VAL A 24 -12.49 1.19 2.02
N GLY A 25 -11.35 1.20 1.36
CA GLY A 25 -11.07 2.21 0.35
C GLY A 25 -9.96 1.82 -0.59
N ILE A 26 -9.79 2.60 -1.65
CA ILE A 26 -8.75 2.39 -2.65
C ILE A 26 -7.60 3.35 -2.33
N ALA A 27 -6.46 2.78 -1.95
CA ALA A 27 -5.25 3.56 -1.71
C ALA A 27 -4.48 3.68 -3.01
N ASP A 28 -4.17 4.92 -3.41
CA ASP A 28 -3.40 5.22 -4.61
C ASP A 28 -1.98 5.58 -4.21
N PHE A 29 -1.01 4.76 -4.63
CA PHE A 29 0.40 4.93 -4.31
C PHE A 29 1.18 5.65 -5.40
N GLU A 30 0.54 6.06 -6.48
CA GLU A 30 1.24 6.65 -7.63
C GLU A 30 2.05 7.89 -7.26
N LYS A 31 1.46 8.79 -6.49
CA LYS A 31 2.17 10.03 -6.08
C LYS A 31 3.40 9.73 -5.25
N ILE A 32 3.29 8.78 -4.32
CA ILE A 32 4.42 8.40 -3.46
C ILE A 32 5.53 7.81 -4.32
N ILE A 33 5.19 6.89 -5.21
CA ILE A 33 6.16 6.22 -6.07
C ILE A 33 6.87 7.23 -6.97
N ASN A 34 6.17 8.25 -7.46
CA ASN A 34 6.74 9.25 -8.35
C ASN A 34 7.55 10.32 -7.63
N ASN A 35 7.27 10.59 -6.36
CA ASN A 35 7.87 11.72 -5.64
C ASN A 35 8.87 11.32 -4.57
N ASP A 36 8.82 10.09 -4.06
CA ASP A 36 9.74 9.63 -3.03
C ASP A 36 11.02 9.10 -3.67
N SER A 37 12.17 9.59 -3.22
CA SER A 37 13.46 9.19 -3.78
C SER A 37 14.07 7.96 -3.13
N LEU A 38 13.43 7.39 -2.11
CA LEU A 38 13.93 6.18 -1.45
C LEU A 38 13.99 5.01 -2.44
N PHE A 39 15.10 4.29 -2.40
CA PHE A 39 15.37 3.21 -3.35
C PHE A 39 14.27 2.14 -3.34
N LEU A 40 13.84 1.69 -2.17
CA LEU A 40 12.81 0.66 -2.06
C LEU A 40 11.47 1.12 -2.65
N VAL A 41 11.13 2.41 -2.47
CA VAL A 41 9.92 2.98 -3.04
C VAL A 41 10.02 3.05 -4.57
N GLN A 42 11.19 3.43 -5.08
CA GLN A 42 11.42 3.51 -6.53
C GLN A 42 11.29 2.15 -7.20
N GLN A 43 11.61 1.06 -6.51
CA GLN A 43 11.44 -0.28 -7.04
C GLN A 43 9.97 -0.60 -7.34
N LEU A 44 9.03 0.04 -6.65
CA LEU A 44 7.60 -0.18 -6.86
C LEU A 44 7.11 0.37 -8.21
N LYS A 45 7.93 1.12 -8.93
CA LYS A 45 7.61 1.53 -10.31
C LYS A 45 7.44 0.32 -11.22
N ASP A 46 8.15 -0.78 -10.91
CA ASP A 46 7.92 -2.05 -11.58
C ASP A 46 6.59 -2.61 -11.08
N ILE A 47 5.60 -2.63 -11.97
CA ILE A 47 4.25 -3.06 -11.61
C ILE A 47 4.21 -4.50 -11.13
N ASN A 48 5.10 -5.35 -11.63
CA ASN A 48 5.16 -6.74 -11.18
C ASN A 48 5.58 -6.82 -9.72
N LEU A 49 6.55 -6.01 -9.30
CA LEU A 49 6.95 -5.94 -7.90
C LEU A 49 5.85 -5.30 -7.05
N PHE A 50 5.21 -4.24 -7.56
CA PHE A 50 4.12 -3.58 -6.85
C PHE A 50 3.00 -4.56 -6.48
N LYS A 51 2.71 -5.53 -7.33
CA LYS A 51 1.69 -6.53 -7.07
C LYS A 51 2.12 -7.59 -6.05
N GLU A 52 3.41 -7.67 -5.73
CA GLU A 52 3.95 -8.69 -4.83
C GLU A 52 3.95 -8.18 -3.38
N PHE A 53 2.76 -7.97 -2.84
CA PHE A 53 2.57 -7.57 -1.45
C PHE A 53 1.77 -8.60 -0.69
N ASP A 54 1.85 -8.53 0.63
CA ASP A 54 1.05 -9.34 1.53
C ASP A 54 0.71 -8.50 2.76
N VAL A 55 -0.28 -8.92 3.53
CA VAL A 55 -0.61 -8.27 4.80
C VAL A 55 0.15 -9.01 5.90
N LYS A 56 1.11 -8.33 6.50
CA LYS A 56 1.93 -8.86 7.59
C LYS A 56 2.09 -7.78 8.64
N LEU A 57 2.14 -8.18 9.91
CA LEU A 57 2.33 -7.25 11.02
C LEU A 57 1.33 -6.09 10.96
N HIS A 58 0.10 -6.41 10.55
CA HIS A 58 -1.05 -5.48 10.51
C HIS A 58 -0.96 -4.41 9.43
N THR A 59 -0.09 -4.57 8.43
CA THR A 59 0.01 -3.61 7.32
C THR A 59 0.41 -4.32 6.02
N ILE A 60 0.50 -3.55 4.94
CA ILE A 60 0.97 -4.07 3.65
C ILE A 60 2.49 -4.08 3.66
N VAL A 61 3.07 -5.22 3.31
CA VAL A 61 4.52 -5.40 3.19
C VAL A 61 4.81 -5.97 1.80
N TRP A 62 5.72 -5.33 1.07
CA TRP A 62 6.17 -5.82 -0.23
C TRP A 62 7.33 -6.81 -0.08
N THR A 63 7.55 -7.61 -1.10
CA THR A 63 8.59 -8.66 -1.06
C THR A 63 10.00 -8.10 -0.93
N ASN A 64 10.21 -6.82 -1.30
CA ASN A 64 11.51 -6.16 -1.11
C ASN A 64 11.74 -5.65 0.32
N GLY A 65 10.79 -5.90 1.23
CA GLY A 65 10.88 -5.47 2.63
C GLY A 65 10.27 -4.12 2.93
N LEU A 66 9.80 -3.40 1.91
CA LEU A 66 9.17 -2.10 2.11
C LEU A 66 7.81 -2.26 2.77
N ASP A 67 7.51 -1.42 3.77
CA ASP A 67 6.18 -1.31 4.34
C ASP A 67 5.85 0.15 4.62
N PHE A 68 4.57 0.42 4.88
CA PHE A 68 4.09 1.73 5.33
C PHE A 68 3.16 1.51 6.52
N ALA A 69 3.14 2.48 7.44
CA ALA A 69 2.20 2.42 8.56
C ALA A 69 0.75 2.44 8.06
N PRO A 70 -0.18 1.74 8.73
CA PRO A 70 -1.59 1.75 8.32
C PRO A 70 -2.18 3.15 8.22
N GLU A 71 -1.80 4.05 9.13
CA GLU A 71 -2.25 5.45 9.12
C GLU A 71 -1.81 6.17 7.84
N PHE A 72 -0.60 5.91 7.38
CA PHE A 72 -0.11 6.49 6.14
C PHE A 72 -0.89 5.96 4.94
N ILE A 73 -1.13 4.65 4.90
CA ILE A 73 -1.90 4.03 3.81
C ILE A 73 -3.33 4.60 3.79
N LYS A 74 -3.92 4.81 4.96
CA LYS A 74 -5.23 5.45 5.07
C LYS A 74 -5.23 6.83 4.41
N SER A 75 -4.14 7.60 4.58
CA SER A 75 -4.02 8.92 3.97
C SER A 75 -3.94 8.88 2.44
N CYS A 76 -3.62 7.73 1.87
CA CYS A 76 -3.53 7.54 0.41
C CYS A 76 -4.87 7.16 -0.22
N ILE A 77 -5.91 6.93 0.58
CA ILE A 77 -7.22 6.53 0.06
C ILE A 77 -7.84 7.69 -0.71
N GLU A 78 -8.31 7.39 -1.91
CA GLU A 78 -9.01 8.35 -2.76
C GLU A 78 -10.35 8.73 -2.14
N LYS A 79 -10.64 10.02 -2.19
CA LYS A 79 -11.91 10.55 -1.70
C LYS A 79 -12.88 10.78 -2.85
#